data_f30526cac9367f820e6dedf35b2f8921
#
_entry.id   f30526cac9367f820e6dedf35b2f8921
#
_cell.length_a   1.000
_cell.length_b   1.000
_cell.length_c   1.000
_cell.angle_alpha   90.00
_cell.angle_beta   90.00
_cell.angle_gamma   90.00
#
_symmetry.space_group_name_H-M   'P 1'
#
loop_
_entity.id
_entity.type
_entity.pdbx_description
1 polymer ?
#
loop_
_entity_poly.entity_id
_entity_poly.type
_entity_poly.pdbx_seq_one_letter_code
_entity_poly.pdbx_strand_id
1 'polypeptide(L)'
;VGSPYRTGIGVVISHLNGNLIGKEAYRVHIIWRPCLSALPLSGTTLDRLPSHYPTLPGITASPRTLTAKPLVVLERGRQACETVSRPTRRLTCHGLAKNDLKQTQNHLENWCAPLDDTVNKKSDGGFLHSPKGDSSVNQAINNIFSPGHDYAYNTPLADLDVSDPTLWPNQAMWAVFKRLRDEDPLHYCKDGWNSIARGPEDEAVGPYWSVTRYEDIIAIDTDHQRFSSEPFITLQNPAEDFPLPMFIAMDQPKHDIQRQTVAPVVASPSLSRMSELIRARTQTVLNQIPLNEEFDWVNTVSVELTTMMLATLFDFPFEDRRKLTRWSDVATASPETGIVESETQRRAELMECVEYFMALWQQRVGKEGHDLITLLANGENTRDMEPMEYLGNLILLIVGGNDTTRNSMSGSVYGSHLFPSEWEKVRANRDLIPNAVSEIIRWQTPLAYMRRTALEDVDMHGKTIKAGDKVAMWYASGNRDERKFDDPDTLLFDRKNARNHISFGFGIHRCFGNRLAEMQLQILWEEMLQRFSKIEVMAEPRRNISSFVKGYTEMNVICRG
;
A
#
# COMPACT_ATOMS: atom_id res chain seq x y z
N VAL A 1 5.64 -35.82 0.68
CA VAL A 1 4.34 -35.98 0.00
C VAL A 1 3.96 -34.58 -0.46
N GLY A 2 4.11 -34.32 -1.78
CA GLY A 2 3.99 -32.98 -2.37
C GLY A 2 2.56 -32.47 -2.41
N SER A 3 2.42 -31.17 -2.29
CA SER A 3 1.19 -30.39 -2.42
C SER A 3 0.69 -30.38 -3.87
N PRO A 4 -0.60 -30.59 -4.14
CA PRO A 4 -1.13 -30.65 -5.49
C PRO A 4 -2.15 -29.55 -5.80
N TYR A 5 -1.76 -28.28 -5.89
CA TYR A 5 -2.63 -27.27 -6.49
C TYR A 5 -1.86 -26.42 -7.49
N ARG A 6 -2.04 -26.69 -8.79
CA ARG A 6 -1.73 -25.78 -9.89
C ARG A 6 -3.04 -25.43 -10.59
N THR A 7 -3.42 -24.16 -10.59
CA THR A 7 -4.48 -23.63 -11.44
C THR A 7 -3.90 -23.20 -12.78
N GLY A 8 -4.42 -23.73 -13.88
CA GLY A 8 -4.01 -23.36 -15.25
C GLY A 8 -5.14 -22.59 -15.94
N ILE A 9 -4.80 -21.45 -16.56
CA ILE A 9 -5.68 -20.72 -17.47
C ILE A 9 -5.27 -21.05 -18.89
N GLY A 10 -6.20 -21.58 -19.69
CA GLY A 10 -5.97 -21.86 -21.11
C GLY A 10 -6.74 -20.86 -21.99
N VAL A 11 -6.06 -20.28 -22.97
CA VAL A 11 -6.67 -19.39 -23.98
C VAL A 11 -6.61 -20.07 -25.34
N VAL A 12 -7.76 -20.23 -26.00
CA VAL A 12 -7.86 -20.77 -27.36
C VAL A 12 -8.28 -19.64 -28.30
N ILE A 13 -7.47 -19.38 -29.32
CA ILE A 13 -7.74 -18.40 -30.37
C ILE A 13 -8.09 -19.16 -31.65
N SER A 14 -9.27 -18.89 -32.24
CA SER A 14 -9.70 -19.43 -33.52
C SER A 14 -9.94 -18.32 -34.55
N HIS A 15 -9.51 -18.58 -35.78
CA HIS A 15 -9.70 -17.67 -36.91
C HIS A 15 -11.13 -17.80 -37.44
N LEU A 16 -11.79 -16.67 -37.70
CA LEU A 16 -13.11 -16.64 -38.32
C LEU A 16 -12.93 -16.34 -39.82
N ASN A 17 -13.16 -17.33 -40.68
CA ASN A 17 -13.29 -17.12 -42.12
C ASN A 17 -14.61 -16.40 -42.43
N GLY A 18 -14.53 -15.13 -42.75
CA GLY A 18 -15.66 -14.33 -43.24
C GLY A 18 -15.12 -13.10 -43.95
N ASN A 19 -15.41 -13.00 -45.27
CA ASN A 19 -15.06 -11.87 -46.12
C ASN A 19 -15.82 -10.62 -45.69
N LEU A 20 -15.19 -9.74 -44.92
CA LEU A 20 -15.63 -8.36 -44.79
C LEU A 20 -14.37 -7.47 -44.82
N ILE A 21 -14.21 -6.82 -45.96
CA ILE A 21 -13.33 -5.70 -46.31
C ILE A 21 -12.27 -5.34 -45.23
N GLY A 22 -11.11 -5.98 -45.34
CA GLY A 22 -9.85 -5.44 -44.82
C GLY A 22 -9.55 -5.55 -43.33
N LYS A 23 -10.32 -6.27 -42.52
CA LYS A 23 -10.04 -6.51 -41.09
C LYS A 23 -10.21 -7.98 -40.75
N GLU A 24 -9.13 -8.60 -40.24
CA GLU A 24 -9.17 -9.97 -39.71
C GLU A 24 -9.82 -9.96 -38.31
N ALA A 25 -10.81 -10.84 -38.09
CA ALA A 25 -11.45 -11.01 -36.80
C ALA A 25 -11.05 -12.34 -36.15
N TYR A 26 -10.71 -12.31 -34.87
CA TYR A 26 -10.35 -13.48 -34.08
C TYR A 26 -11.34 -13.70 -32.95
N ARG A 27 -11.60 -14.97 -32.62
CA ARG A 27 -12.42 -15.33 -31.46
C ARG A 27 -11.52 -15.88 -30.36
N VAL A 28 -11.56 -15.25 -29.17
CA VAL A 28 -10.80 -15.64 -28.00
C VAL A 28 -11.72 -16.38 -27.02
N HIS A 29 -11.31 -17.58 -26.60
CA HIS A 29 -12.01 -18.38 -25.60
C HIS A 29 -11.10 -18.52 -24.38
N ILE A 30 -11.56 -18.03 -23.22
CA ILE A 30 -10.88 -18.23 -21.93
C ILE A 30 -11.56 -19.37 -21.20
N ILE A 31 -10.79 -20.44 -20.89
CA ILE A 31 -11.30 -21.64 -20.20
C ILE A 31 -10.66 -21.67 -18.81
N TRP A 32 -11.49 -21.59 -17.79
CA TRP A 32 -11.09 -21.75 -16.38
C TRP A 32 -11.27 -23.20 -15.96
N ARG A 33 -10.26 -23.86 -15.43
CA ARG A 33 -10.37 -25.21 -14.84
C ARG A 33 -9.82 -25.23 -13.42
N PRO A 34 -10.63 -25.57 -12.42
CA PRO A 34 -10.12 -26.07 -11.17
C PRO A 34 -9.75 -27.55 -11.32
N CYS A 35 -8.52 -27.94 -10.98
CA CYS A 35 -8.14 -29.36 -10.88
C CYS A 35 -8.69 -29.92 -9.57
N LEU A 36 -9.75 -30.75 -9.67
CA LEU A 36 -10.21 -31.60 -8.59
C LEU A 36 -9.62 -33.01 -8.83
N SER A 37 -8.77 -33.49 -7.94
CA SER A 37 -8.33 -34.87 -7.86
C SER A 37 -9.45 -35.73 -7.29
N ALA A 38 -9.76 -36.81 -7.98
CA ALA A 38 -10.82 -37.74 -7.65
C ALA A 38 -10.55 -38.51 -6.35
N LEU A 39 -11.54 -38.57 -5.46
CA LEU A 39 -11.70 -39.61 -4.43
C LEU A 39 -12.97 -40.43 -4.73
N PRO A 40 -13.01 -41.74 -4.45
CA PRO A 40 -14.11 -42.61 -4.85
C PRO A 40 -15.35 -42.42 -3.98
N LEU A 41 -16.49 -42.24 -4.63
CA LEU A 41 -17.80 -42.18 -4.00
C LEU A 41 -18.37 -43.59 -3.76
N SER A 42 -18.72 -43.88 -2.52
CA SER A 42 -19.72 -44.89 -2.16
C SER A 42 -21.05 -44.16 -1.86
N GLY A 43 -22.13 -44.68 -2.45
CA GLY A 43 -23.42 -44.02 -2.61
C GLY A 43 -24.22 -43.73 -1.36
N THR A 44 -25.11 -42.78 -1.50
CA THR A 44 -26.52 -42.86 -1.04
C THR A 44 -27.34 -41.70 -1.58
N THR A 45 -28.52 -42.01 -1.97
CA THR A 45 -29.77 -41.37 -2.43
C THR A 45 -30.06 -39.90 -2.13
N LEU A 46 -30.52 -39.23 -3.22
CA LEU A 46 -31.22 -37.94 -3.24
C LEU A 46 -32.72 -38.09 -2.86
N ASP A 47 -33.21 -37.21 -1.99
CA ASP A 47 -34.64 -36.84 -1.95
C ASP A 47 -34.86 -35.36 -1.62
N ARG A 48 -35.55 -34.74 -2.57
CA ARG A 48 -36.52 -33.60 -2.54
C ARG A 48 -36.25 -32.33 -1.75
N LEU A 49 -36.17 -31.21 -2.49
CA LEU A 49 -36.49 -29.85 -2.02
C LEU A 49 -37.67 -29.25 -2.80
N PRO A 50 -38.58 -28.47 -2.17
CA PRO A 50 -39.77 -27.88 -2.79
C PRO A 50 -39.52 -26.50 -3.41
N SER A 51 -40.21 -26.29 -4.52
CA SER A 51 -40.34 -25.03 -5.26
C SER A 51 -41.30 -24.06 -4.56
N HIS A 52 -40.89 -22.78 -4.37
CA HIS A 52 -41.78 -21.60 -4.38
C HIS A 52 -40.95 -20.31 -4.30
N TYR A 53 -41.00 -19.52 -5.38
CA TYR A 53 -40.72 -18.07 -5.38
C TYR A 53 -41.79 -17.34 -6.20
N PRO A 54 -42.32 -16.22 -5.68
CA PRO A 54 -43.32 -15.42 -6.43
C PRO A 54 -42.66 -14.45 -7.41
N THR A 55 -43.24 -14.33 -8.57
CA THR A 55 -42.92 -13.38 -9.64
C THR A 55 -43.45 -11.99 -9.35
N LEU A 56 -42.65 -10.96 -9.59
CA LEU A 56 -43.07 -9.55 -9.73
C LEU A 56 -42.86 -9.08 -11.17
N PRO A 57 -43.72 -8.21 -11.71
CA PRO A 57 -43.74 -7.86 -13.14
C PRO A 57 -43.01 -6.56 -13.47
N GLY A 58 -42.35 -6.55 -14.63
CA GLY A 58 -42.29 -5.41 -15.54
C GLY A 58 -41.18 -4.40 -15.35
N ILE A 59 -40.00 -4.64 -16.00
CA ILE A 59 -39.16 -3.56 -16.57
C ILE A 59 -38.56 -4.08 -17.87
N THR A 60 -38.91 -3.44 -18.99
CA THR A 60 -38.30 -3.63 -20.30
C THR A 60 -37.02 -2.80 -20.37
N ALA A 61 -35.86 -3.43 -20.43
CA ALA A 61 -34.60 -2.77 -20.69
C ALA A 61 -34.14 -3.02 -22.13
N SER A 62 -33.86 -1.94 -22.82
CA SER A 62 -33.24 -1.89 -24.15
C SER A 62 -31.73 -2.24 -24.04
N PRO A 63 -31.13 -3.00 -24.97
CA PRO A 63 -29.71 -3.35 -24.89
C PRO A 63 -28.83 -2.20 -25.39
N ARG A 64 -28.06 -1.61 -24.48
CA ARG A 64 -26.90 -0.79 -24.86
C ARG A 64 -25.65 -1.68 -24.91
N THR A 65 -25.04 -1.70 -26.07
CA THR A 65 -23.77 -2.39 -26.36
C THR A 65 -22.63 -1.71 -25.57
N LEU A 66 -22.09 -2.41 -24.60
CA LEU A 66 -20.84 -2.04 -23.92
C LEU A 66 -19.65 -2.56 -24.74
N THR A 67 -18.78 -1.66 -25.19
CA THR A 67 -17.52 -1.99 -25.87
C THR A 67 -16.39 -2.02 -24.84
N ALA A 68 -15.96 -3.21 -24.44
CA ALA A 68 -14.77 -3.41 -23.61
C ALA A 68 -13.53 -3.68 -24.50
N LYS A 69 -12.40 -3.06 -24.20
CA LYS A 69 -11.09 -3.38 -24.81
C LYS A 69 -10.47 -4.57 -24.07
N PRO A 70 -9.96 -5.59 -24.75
CA PRO A 70 -9.45 -6.80 -24.09
C PRO A 70 -7.97 -6.77 -23.77
N LEU A 71 -7.60 -7.28 -22.61
CA LEU A 71 -6.23 -7.69 -22.26
C LEU A 71 -6.01 -9.12 -22.78
N VAL A 72 -4.96 -9.34 -23.57
CA VAL A 72 -4.62 -10.66 -24.14
C VAL A 72 -3.40 -11.23 -23.42
N VAL A 73 -3.54 -12.39 -22.78
CA VAL A 73 -2.44 -13.16 -22.17
C VAL A 73 -2.23 -14.44 -22.98
N LEU A 74 -0.99 -14.71 -23.40
CA LEU A 74 -0.61 -15.88 -24.21
C LEU A 74 0.27 -16.85 -23.40
N GLU A 75 -0.10 -18.12 -23.35
CA GLU A 75 0.77 -19.20 -22.83
C GLU A 75 1.01 -20.30 -23.87
N ARG A 76 2.26 -20.80 -23.92
CA ARG A 76 2.61 -22.01 -24.68
C ARG A 76 2.59 -23.24 -23.77
N GLY A 77 1.71 -24.18 -24.05
CA GLY A 77 1.72 -25.52 -23.44
C GLY A 77 1.38 -26.58 -24.46
N ARG A 78 2.24 -27.58 -24.63
CA ARG A 78 1.95 -28.79 -25.40
C ARG A 78 1.25 -29.83 -24.50
N GLN A 79 0.10 -30.27 -24.86
CA GLN A 79 -0.43 -31.62 -24.94
C GLN A 79 -1.96 -31.66 -24.79
N ALA A 80 -2.56 -32.48 -25.63
CA ALA A 80 -3.99 -32.61 -25.82
C ALA A 80 -4.70 -33.26 -24.61
N CYS A 81 -5.92 -32.82 -24.33
CA CYS A 81 -6.85 -33.58 -23.51
C CYS A 81 -8.30 -33.33 -23.94
N GLU A 82 -9.09 -34.36 -23.91
CA GLU A 82 -10.44 -34.50 -24.45
C GLU A 82 -11.49 -33.60 -23.75
N THR A 83 -12.52 -33.28 -24.52
CA THR A 83 -13.59 -32.30 -24.25
C THR A 83 -14.62 -32.80 -23.24
N VAL A 84 -14.96 -31.93 -22.27
CA VAL A 84 -16.24 -31.97 -21.54
C VAL A 84 -16.82 -30.55 -21.47
N SER A 85 -18.04 -30.43 -21.95
CA SER A 85 -18.76 -29.17 -22.14
C SER A 85 -19.44 -28.65 -20.88
N ARG A 86 -19.18 -27.40 -20.51
CA ARG A 86 -20.06 -26.53 -19.70
C ARG A 86 -19.92 -25.06 -20.14
N PRO A 87 -20.85 -24.14 -19.79
CA PRO A 87 -21.10 -22.94 -20.57
C PRO A 87 -19.94 -21.95 -20.54
N THR A 88 -19.51 -21.57 -21.74
CA THR A 88 -18.51 -20.54 -22.03
C THR A 88 -19.18 -19.16 -22.10
N ARG A 89 -18.67 -18.17 -21.38
CA ARG A 89 -18.95 -16.77 -21.70
C ARG A 89 -18.12 -16.38 -22.93
N ARG A 90 -18.79 -15.89 -23.97
CA ARG A 90 -18.15 -15.48 -25.23
C ARG A 90 -17.88 -13.98 -25.20
N LEU A 91 -16.62 -13.61 -25.36
CA LEU A 91 -16.20 -12.23 -25.69
C LEU A 91 -15.83 -12.19 -27.17
N THR A 92 -16.43 -11.28 -27.92
CA THR A 92 -16.15 -11.09 -29.35
C THR A 92 -15.41 -9.76 -29.51
N CYS A 93 -14.15 -9.81 -29.96
CA CYS A 93 -13.35 -8.62 -30.20
C CYS A 93 -13.32 -8.31 -31.70
N HIS A 94 -13.61 -7.06 -32.08
CA HIS A 94 -13.47 -6.57 -33.44
C HIS A 94 -12.32 -5.56 -33.50
N GLY A 95 -11.31 -5.84 -34.31
CA GLY A 95 -10.44 -4.82 -34.89
C GLY A 95 -9.04 -4.60 -34.30
N LEU A 96 -8.30 -5.65 -33.94
CA LEU A 96 -6.86 -5.52 -33.67
C LEU A 96 -6.01 -5.69 -34.94
N ALA A 97 -5.11 -4.75 -35.23
CA ALA A 97 -4.17 -4.85 -36.34
C ALA A 97 -3.00 -5.82 -35.98
N LYS A 98 -2.41 -6.49 -36.99
CA LYS A 98 -1.30 -7.45 -36.81
C LYS A 98 -0.07 -6.90 -36.05
N ASN A 99 0.12 -5.58 -36.04
CA ASN A 99 1.25 -4.93 -35.37
C ASN A 99 1.09 -4.90 -33.83
N ASP A 100 -0.15 -4.83 -33.32
CA ASP A 100 -0.41 -4.77 -31.88
C ASP A 100 -0.10 -6.11 -31.18
N LEU A 101 -0.30 -7.23 -31.92
CA LEU A 101 0.03 -8.57 -31.43
C LEU A 101 1.56 -8.82 -31.30
N LYS A 102 2.37 -8.23 -32.19
CA LYS A 102 3.83 -8.36 -32.13
C LYS A 102 4.43 -7.53 -30.98
N GLN A 103 3.86 -6.36 -30.71
CA GLN A 103 4.32 -5.50 -29.63
C GLN A 103 4.00 -6.11 -28.26
N THR A 104 2.84 -6.73 -28.13
CA THR A 104 2.42 -7.48 -26.93
C THR A 104 3.27 -8.73 -26.72
N GLN A 105 3.69 -9.42 -27.80
CA GLN A 105 4.53 -10.60 -27.73
C GLN A 105 5.97 -10.26 -27.28
N ASN A 106 6.53 -9.16 -27.74
CA ASN A 106 7.85 -8.68 -27.33
C ASN A 106 7.89 -8.23 -25.85
N HIS A 107 6.78 -7.67 -25.34
CA HIS A 107 6.67 -7.35 -23.90
C HIS A 107 6.59 -8.60 -23.02
N LEU A 108 5.97 -9.67 -23.48
CA LEU A 108 5.82 -10.92 -22.73
C LEU A 108 7.08 -11.80 -22.75
N GLU A 109 7.85 -11.78 -23.84
CA GLU A 109 9.09 -12.56 -23.95
C GLU A 109 10.20 -12.04 -23.02
N ASN A 110 10.19 -10.74 -22.68
CA ASN A 110 11.12 -10.15 -21.71
C ASN A 110 10.77 -10.43 -20.23
N TRP A 111 9.58 -11.02 -19.97
CA TRP A 111 9.12 -11.36 -18.60
C TRP A 111 9.38 -12.81 -18.20
N CYS A 112 9.74 -13.68 -19.16
CA CYS A 112 9.90 -15.12 -18.95
C CYS A 112 11.28 -15.62 -19.40
N ALA A 113 12.37 -15.02 -18.93
CA ALA A 113 13.70 -15.61 -19.07
C ALA A 113 13.91 -16.67 -17.97
N PRO A 114 14.28 -17.93 -18.31
CA PRO A 114 14.60 -18.95 -17.30
C PRO A 114 15.91 -18.56 -16.59
N LEU A 115 15.90 -18.67 -15.27
CA LEU A 115 17.13 -18.65 -14.47
C LEU A 115 18.01 -19.86 -14.87
N ASP A 116 19.22 -19.59 -15.31
CA ASP A 116 20.20 -20.58 -15.74
C ASP A 116 20.79 -21.32 -14.51
N ASP A 117 20.58 -22.63 -14.47
CA ASP A 117 20.99 -23.53 -13.38
C ASP A 117 22.48 -23.91 -13.48
N THR A 118 23.40 -22.96 -13.51
CA THR A 118 24.82 -23.27 -13.48
C THR A 118 25.63 -22.36 -12.56
N VAL A 119 25.54 -22.57 -11.27
CA VAL A 119 26.71 -22.35 -10.37
C VAL A 119 26.62 -23.30 -9.16
N ASN A 120 27.20 -24.48 -9.31
CA ASN A 120 27.61 -25.28 -8.16
C ASN A 120 28.94 -25.94 -8.48
N LYS A 121 30.04 -25.40 -7.98
CA LYS A 121 31.22 -26.19 -7.55
C LYS A 121 32.30 -25.33 -6.90
N LYS A 122 32.50 -25.64 -5.60
CA LYS A 122 33.74 -25.65 -4.81
C LYS A 122 34.69 -24.44 -4.76
N SER A 123 34.93 -23.97 -3.54
CA SER A 123 36.32 -23.92 -3.03
C SER A 123 36.36 -23.83 -1.49
N ASP A 124 37.34 -24.51 -0.94
CA ASP A 124 37.64 -24.67 0.47
C ASP A 124 38.28 -23.44 1.10
N GLY A 125 38.03 -23.28 2.41
CA GLY A 125 38.94 -22.92 3.48
C GLY A 125 39.73 -21.61 3.45
N GLY A 126 39.50 -20.74 4.46
CA GLY A 126 40.41 -19.68 4.80
C GLY A 126 39.82 -18.61 5.71
N PHE A 127 39.98 -18.76 7.02
CA PHE A 127 39.79 -17.68 8.01
C PHE A 127 40.78 -16.53 7.74
N LEU A 128 40.33 -15.28 7.68
CA LEU A 128 41.10 -14.10 8.10
C LEU A 128 40.22 -12.82 8.17
N HIS A 129 40.27 -12.17 9.32
CA HIS A 129 40.07 -10.75 9.68
C HIS A 129 39.15 -9.85 8.82
N SER A 130 38.13 -9.34 9.48
CA SER A 130 37.31 -8.20 9.09
C SER A 130 38.16 -6.96 8.75
N PRO A 131 37.85 -6.32 7.63
CA PRO A 131 37.94 -4.88 7.55
C PRO A 131 36.71 -4.28 6.86
N LYS A 132 36.33 -3.09 7.31
CA LYS A 132 35.51 -2.06 6.63
C LYS A 132 34.52 -2.61 5.60
N GLY A 133 33.22 -2.46 5.84
CA GLY A 133 32.12 -2.95 5.00
C GLY A 133 32.48 -3.01 3.52
N ASP A 134 32.42 -4.21 2.97
CA ASP A 134 32.80 -4.47 1.57
C ASP A 134 31.81 -3.75 0.65
N SER A 135 32.29 -2.66 0.03
CA SER A 135 31.53 -1.87 -0.92
C SER A 135 31.00 -2.71 -2.10
N SER A 136 31.64 -3.85 -2.39
CA SER A 136 31.24 -4.77 -3.46
C SER A 136 30.00 -5.59 -3.09
N VAL A 137 29.82 -5.94 -1.81
CA VAL A 137 28.63 -6.65 -1.32
C VAL A 137 27.42 -5.69 -1.31
N ASN A 138 27.61 -4.46 -0.84
CA ASN A 138 26.55 -3.43 -0.90
C ASN A 138 26.22 -3.05 -2.35
N GLN A 139 27.19 -3.01 -3.25
CA GLN A 139 26.96 -2.74 -4.66
C GLN A 139 26.27 -3.91 -5.37
N ALA A 140 26.57 -5.15 -5.02
CA ALA A 140 25.87 -6.35 -5.49
C ALA A 140 24.44 -6.42 -4.95
N ILE A 141 24.23 -6.10 -3.66
CA ILE A 141 22.90 -6.00 -3.07
C ILE A 141 22.09 -4.89 -3.75
N ASN A 142 22.65 -3.71 -3.97
CA ASN A 142 21.99 -2.62 -4.68
C ASN A 142 21.67 -2.97 -6.13
N ASN A 143 22.52 -3.71 -6.84
CA ASN A 143 22.26 -4.18 -8.20
C ASN A 143 21.17 -5.28 -8.26
N ILE A 144 21.06 -6.12 -7.24
CA ILE A 144 20.00 -7.12 -7.12
C ILE A 144 18.66 -6.47 -6.78
N PHE A 145 18.66 -5.38 -5.98
CA PHE A 145 17.46 -4.67 -5.51
C PHE A 145 17.15 -3.39 -6.31
N SER A 146 17.72 -3.16 -7.49
CA SER A 146 17.35 -2.03 -8.34
C SER A 146 16.73 -2.47 -9.68
N PRO A 147 15.56 -3.13 -9.65
CA PRO A 147 14.88 -3.57 -10.89
C PRO A 147 14.45 -2.39 -11.78
N GLY A 148 14.49 -1.16 -11.27
CA GLY A 148 14.15 0.07 -11.99
C GLY A 148 15.32 0.82 -12.61
N HIS A 149 16.57 0.32 -12.50
CA HIS A 149 17.73 1.05 -12.98
C HIS A 149 17.64 1.33 -14.50
N ASP A 150 17.36 0.31 -15.29
CA ASP A 150 17.25 0.45 -16.75
C ASP A 150 16.08 1.37 -17.13
N TYR A 151 14.93 1.25 -16.46
CA TYR A 151 13.83 2.17 -16.65
C TYR A 151 14.25 3.60 -16.32
N ALA A 152 14.82 3.83 -15.15
CA ALA A 152 15.18 5.16 -14.68
C ALA A 152 16.21 5.87 -15.58
N TYR A 153 17.19 5.15 -16.16
CA TYR A 153 18.28 5.76 -16.91
C TYR A 153 18.13 5.65 -18.44
N ASN A 154 17.28 4.76 -18.95
CA ASN A 154 16.98 4.68 -20.39
C ASN A 154 15.75 5.52 -20.78
N THR A 155 14.85 5.83 -19.83
CA THR A 155 13.72 6.74 -20.07
C THR A 155 14.22 8.18 -20.13
N PRO A 156 13.77 9.02 -21.08
CA PRO A 156 14.07 10.45 -21.07
C PRO A 156 13.69 11.08 -19.72
N LEU A 157 14.51 11.99 -19.20
CA LEU A 157 14.28 12.62 -17.90
C LEU A 157 12.89 13.26 -17.81
N ALA A 158 12.43 13.90 -18.89
CA ALA A 158 11.13 14.58 -18.95
C ALA A 158 9.91 13.63 -18.93
N ASP A 159 10.13 12.33 -19.11
CA ASP A 159 9.08 11.31 -19.16
C ASP A 159 9.07 10.42 -17.90
N LEU A 160 9.95 10.70 -16.93
CA LEU A 160 9.95 9.98 -15.65
C LEU A 160 8.79 10.43 -14.79
N ASP A 161 8.04 9.48 -14.28
CA ASP A 161 6.93 9.74 -13.35
C ASP A 161 6.88 8.69 -12.23
N VAL A 162 7.20 9.10 -11.01
CA VAL A 162 7.19 8.24 -9.82
C VAL A 162 5.80 8.03 -9.23
N SER A 163 4.79 8.77 -9.72
CA SER A 163 3.40 8.56 -9.31
C SER A 163 2.80 7.27 -9.91
N ASP A 164 3.44 6.68 -10.95
CA ASP A 164 3.04 5.39 -11.49
C ASP A 164 3.07 4.30 -10.41
N PRO A 165 1.91 3.77 -9.99
CA PRO A 165 1.84 2.80 -8.92
C PRO A 165 2.49 1.46 -9.27
N THR A 166 2.71 1.17 -10.54
CA THR A 166 3.34 -0.08 -11.01
C THR A 166 4.84 -0.17 -10.71
N LEU A 167 5.49 0.97 -10.46
CA LEU A 167 6.90 1.03 -10.07
C LEU A 167 7.15 0.60 -8.61
N TRP A 168 6.10 0.53 -7.78
CA TRP A 168 6.24 0.39 -6.33
C TRP A 168 6.36 -1.06 -5.84
N PRO A 169 5.60 -2.05 -6.37
CA PRO A 169 5.72 -3.44 -5.92
C PRO A 169 7.13 -4.03 -6.10
N ASN A 170 7.79 -3.72 -7.21
CA ASN A 170 9.15 -4.17 -7.54
C ASN A 170 10.25 -3.19 -7.11
N GLN A 171 9.89 -2.12 -6.39
CA GLN A 171 10.81 -1.09 -5.87
C GLN A 171 11.59 -0.31 -6.96
N ALA A 172 11.10 -0.27 -8.20
CA ALA A 172 11.74 0.44 -9.32
C ALA A 172 11.82 1.97 -9.10
N MET A 173 10.92 2.52 -8.29
CA MET A 173 10.88 3.95 -7.97
C MET A 173 12.17 4.45 -7.30
N TRP A 174 12.99 3.61 -6.64
CA TRP A 174 14.20 4.08 -5.96
C TRP A 174 15.25 4.63 -6.94
N ALA A 175 15.46 3.96 -8.08
CA ALA A 175 16.37 4.43 -9.12
C ALA A 175 15.86 5.73 -9.75
N VAL A 176 14.55 5.86 -9.95
CA VAL A 176 13.92 7.09 -10.46
C VAL A 176 14.12 8.24 -9.47
N PHE A 177 13.82 8.03 -8.19
CA PHE A 177 14.05 9.05 -7.16
C PHE A 177 15.51 9.49 -7.09
N LYS A 178 16.45 8.55 -7.16
CA LYS A 178 17.87 8.90 -7.15
C LYS A 178 18.22 9.80 -8.32
N ARG A 179 17.82 9.43 -9.52
CA ARG A 179 18.07 10.23 -10.72
C ARG A 179 17.43 11.61 -10.64
N LEU A 180 16.16 11.70 -10.18
CA LEU A 180 15.48 12.98 -10.02
C LEU A 180 16.16 13.87 -8.97
N ARG A 181 16.57 13.32 -7.82
CA ARG A 181 17.33 14.10 -6.81
C ARG A 181 18.62 14.69 -7.38
N ASP A 182 19.29 13.99 -8.28
CA ASP A 182 20.56 14.41 -8.84
C ASP A 182 20.40 15.37 -10.01
N GLU A 183 19.52 15.06 -10.97
CA GLU A 183 19.41 15.75 -12.24
C GLU A 183 18.28 16.81 -12.29
N ASP A 184 17.13 16.55 -11.62
CA ASP A 184 15.95 17.41 -11.65
C ASP A 184 15.12 17.31 -10.38
N PRO A 185 15.56 17.89 -9.25
CA PRO A 185 14.93 17.74 -7.94
C PRO A 185 13.53 18.35 -7.82
N LEU A 186 13.19 19.31 -8.64
CA LEU A 186 11.86 19.86 -8.85
C LEU A 186 11.41 19.48 -10.26
N HIS A 187 10.87 18.28 -10.40
CA HIS A 187 10.52 17.69 -11.68
C HIS A 187 9.06 17.93 -12.04
N TYR A 188 8.80 18.37 -13.28
CA TYR A 188 7.43 18.58 -13.77
C TYR A 188 6.92 17.34 -14.49
N CYS A 189 5.90 16.70 -13.94
CA CYS A 189 5.18 15.59 -14.53
C CYS A 189 3.91 16.12 -15.24
N LYS A 190 3.71 15.75 -16.51
CA LYS A 190 2.62 16.30 -17.34
C LYS A 190 1.26 15.71 -17.03
N ASP A 191 1.20 14.41 -16.74
CA ASP A 191 -0.06 13.68 -16.66
C ASP A 191 -0.37 13.21 -15.23
N GLY A 192 0.62 12.71 -14.49
CA GLY A 192 0.44 12.14 -13.18
C GLY A 192 -0.46 10.90 -13.17
N TRP A 193 -0.22 10.00 -12.24
CA TRP A 193 -1.02 8.81 -12.03
C TRP A 193 -1.84 8.91 -10.75
N ASN A 194 -2.96 8.25 -10.72
CA ASN A 194 -3.65 8.02 -9.48
C ASN A 194 -2.77 7.14 -8.57
N SER A 195 -2.68 7.54 -7.32
CA SER A 195 -1.84 6.88 -6.30
C SER A 195 -2.21 5.42 -6.02
N ILE A 196 -3.40 5.03 -6.41
CA ILE A 196 -3.94 3.68 -6.27
C ILE A 196 -4.09 3.11 -7.67
N ALA A 197 -3.67 1.86 -7.90
CA ALA A 197 -3.84 1.22 -9.18
C ALA A 197 -5.31 1.27 -9.61
N ARG A 198 -5.54 1.91 -10.75
CA ARG A 198 -6.82 1.90 -11.46
C ARG A 198 -6.62 1.29 -12.83
N GLY A 199 -7.72 0.94 -13.48
CA GLY A 199 -7.70 0.34 -14.79
C GLY A 199 -7.16 1.25 -15.87
N PRO A 200 -6.90 0.69 -17.06
CA PRO A 200 -6.34 1.42 -18.19
C PRO A 200 -7.26 2.53 -18.75
N GLU A 201 -8.50 2.62 -18.23
CA GLU A 201 -9.47 3.65 -18.61
C GLU A 201 -9.47 4.84 -17.64
N ASP A 202 -8.67 4.81 -16.58
CA ASP A 202 -8.58 5.92 -15.65
C ASP A 202 -7.84 7.08 -16.29
N GLU A 203 -8.46 8.26 -16.23
CA GLU A 203 -7.86 9.49 -16.70
C GLU A 203 -6.63 9.85 -15.85
N ALA A 204 -5.62 10.44 -16.51
CA ALA A 204 -4.49 11.04 -15.82
C ALA A 204 -4.99 12.07 -14.79
N VAL A 205 -4.34 12.12 -13.64
CA VAL A 205 -4.73 13.07 -12.56
C VAL A 205 -4.32 14.52 -12.87
N GLY A 206 -3.71 14.74 -14.04
CA GLY A 206 -3.22 16.01 -14.52
C GLY A 206 -1.83 16.36 -13.98
N PRO A 207 -1.27 17.49 -14.42
CA PRO A 207 0.11 17.85 -14.15
C PRO A 207 0.38 18.12 -12.66
N TYR A 208 1.65 17.88 -12.26
CA TYR A 208 2.11 18.17 -10.91
C TYR A 208 3.63 18.37 -10.88
N TRP A 209 4.12 18.98 -9.81
CA TRP A 209 5.53 19.09 -9.48
C TRP A 209 5.93 17.97 -8.52
N SER A 210 6.93 17.17 -8.91
CA SER A 210 7.53 16.11 -8.11
C SER A 210 8.74 16.68 -7.35
N VAL A 211 8.66 16.81 -6.03
CA VAL A 211 9.71 17.33 -5.16
C VAL A 211 10.39 16.19 -4.44
N THR A 212 11.71 16.01 -4.67
CA THR A 212 12.42 14.78 -4.30
C THR A 212 13.52 14.95 -3.26
N ARG A 213 14.09 16.17 -3.08
CA ARG A 213 15.14 16.44 -2.09
C ARG A 213 14.58 16.75 -0.71
N TYR A 214 15.29 16.32 0.32
CA TYR A 214 14.91 16.46 1.72
C TYR A 214 14.63 17.91 2.14
N GLU A 215 15.55 18.84 1.87
CA GLU A 215 15.40 20.23 2.30
C GLU A 215 14.30 20.95 1.53
N ASP A 216 14.08 20.64 0.24
CA ASP A 216 13.00 21.21 -0.57
C ASP A 216 11.62 20.76 -0.05
N ILE A 217 11.50 19.48 0.32
CA ILE A 217 10.28 18.94 0.94
C ILE A 217 9.96 19.66 2.24
N ILE A 218 10.96 19.87 3.12
CA ILE A 218 10.75 20.61 4.38
C ILE A 218 10.35 22.05 4.10
N ALA A 219 11.00 22.73 3.14
CA ALA A 219 10.69 24.11 2.81
C ALA A 219 9.23 24.29 2.39
N ILE A 220 8.69 23.35 1.59
CA ILE A 220 7.30 23.39 1.14
C ILE A 220 6.35 22.98 2.27
N ASP A 221 6.64 21.89 3.00
CA ASP A 221 5.76 21.34 4.04
C ASP A 221 5.60 22.28 5.25
N THR A 222 6.57 23.16 5.49
CA THR A 222 6.51 24.18 6.56
C THR A 222 5.88 25.50 6.13
N ASP A 223 5.79 25.76 4.84
CA ASP A 223 5.27 27.02 4.29
C ASP A 223 3.79 26.91 3.93
N HIS A 224 2.95 26.73 4.94
CA HIS A 224 1.50 26.65 4.79
C HIS A 224 0.83 27.95 4.33
N GLN A 225 1.56 29.06 4.25
CA GLN A 225 1.04 30.33 3.73
C GLN A 225 1.04 30.36 2.20
N ARG A 226 2.03 29.73 1.57
CA ARG A 226 2.14 29.64 0.12
C ARG A 226 1.69 28.29 -0.45
N PHE A 227 1.63 27.24 0.39
CA PHE A 227 1.29 25.87 -0.03
C PHE A 227 0.14 25.31 0.81
N SER A 228 -1.06 25.37 0.25
CA SER A 228 -2.29 24.86 0.87
C SER A 228 -2.34 23.33 0.89
N SER A 229 -2.99 22.78 1.91
CA SER A 229 -3.35 21.35 1.95
C SER A 229 -4.65 21.03 1.21
N GLU A 230 -5.41 22.06 0.83
CA GLU A 230 -6.65 21.89 0.08
C GLU A 230 -6.38 21.64 -1.42
N PRO A 231 -7.29 20.97 -2.14
CA PRO A 231 -8.53 20.33 -1.65
C PRO A 231 -8.31 18.91 -1.12
N PHE A 232 -7.12 18.30 -1.32
CA PHE A 232 -6.85 16.91 -0.94
C PHE A 232 -5.35 16.60 -0.81
N ILE A 233 -5.04 15.48 -0.15
CA ILE A 233 -3.66 15.10 0.18
C ILE A 233 -2.98 14.21 -0.86
N THR A 234 -3.74 13.67 -1.82
CA THR A 234 -3.23 12.87 -2.94
C THR A 234 -3.26 13.65 -4.26
N LEU A 235 -2.55 13.17 -5.27
CA LEU A 235 -2.52 13.82 -6.60
C LEU A 235 -3.91 13.87 -7.25
N GLN A 236 -4.77 12.89 -7.01
CA GLN A 236 -6.14 12.92 -7.47
C GLN A 236 -6.96 13.92 -6.64
N ASN A 237 -7.82 14.68 -7.30
CA ASN A 237 -8.81 15.48 -6.60
C ASN A 237 -9.93 14.58 -6.07
N PRO A 238 -10.61 14.96 -4.98
CA PRO A 238 -11.79 14.25 -4.49
C PRO A 238 -12.90 14.28 -5.56
N ALA A 239 -13.73 13.23 -5.60
CA ALA A 239 -14.88 13.20 -6.47
C ALA A 239 -15.92 14.25 -6.00
N GLU A 240 -16.45 15.05 -6.92
CA GLU A 240 -17.40 16.12 -6.58
C GLU A 240 -18.69 15.56 -5.97
N ASP A 241 -19.14 14.39 -6.44
CA ASP A 241 -20.34 13.70 -5.98
C ASP A 241 -20.14 12.85 -4.72
N PHE A 242 -18.89 12.69 -4.26
CA PHE A 242 -18.54 11.97 -3.04
C PHE A 242 -17.37 12.67 -2.30
N PRO A 243 -17.59 13.90 -1.82
CA PRO A 243 -16.55 14.64 -1.11
C PRO A 243 -16.29 14.01 0.25
N LEU A 244 -15.00 13.92 0.62
CA LEU A 244 -14.54 13.45 1.93
C LEU A 244 -13.67 14.55 2.59
N PRO A 245 -14.27 15.63 3.08
CA PRO A 245 -13.53 16.67 3.79
C PRO A 245 -12.86 16.08 5.04
N MET A 246 -11.57 16.33 5.23
CA MET A 246 -10.82 15.83 6.37
C MET A 246 -9.81 16.90 6.84
N PHE A 247 -9.58 17.00 8.15
CA PHE A 247 -8.78 18.12 8.66
C PHE A 247 -7.33 18.16 8.13
N ILE A 248 -6.75 17.03 7.73
CA ILE A 248 -5.42 17.00 7.10
C ILE A 248 -5.38 17.66 5.72
N ALA A 249 -6.54 17.79 5.06
CA ALA A 249 -6.73 18.48 3.78
C ALA A 249 -7.44 19.84 3.96
N MET A 250 -7.28 20.47 5.11
CA MET A 250 -7.81 21.80 5.44
C MET A 250 -6.69 22.74 5.83
N ASP A 251 -6.89 24.01 5.55
CA ASP A 251 -5.99 25.06 6.01
C ASP A 251 -6.47 25.67 7.35
N GLN A 252 -5.64 26.53 7.94
CA GLN A 252 -6.00 27.27 9.13
C GLN A 252 -7.12 28.28 8.82
N PRO A 253 -8.04 28.57 9.75
CA PRO A 253 -8.08 28.09 11.14
C PRO A 253 -8.80 26.75 11.32
N LYS A 254 -9.53 26.27 10.30
CA LYS A 254 -10.39 25.07 10.40
C LYS A 254 -9.60 23.81 10.76
N HIS A 255 -8.41 23.63 10.14
CA HIS A 255 -7.47 22.58 10.48
C HIS A 255 -7.16 22.54 11.98
N ASP A 256 -6.70 23.65 12.54
CA ASP A 256 -6.24 23.72 13.92
C ASP A 256 -7.35 23.39 14.91
N ILE A 257 -8.54 23.91 14.65
CA ILE A 257 -9.74 23.70 15.49
C ILE A 257 -10.09 22.21 15.57
N GLN A 258 -10.18 21.52 14.44
CA GLN A 258 -10.53 20.11 14.41
C GLN A 258 -9.42 19.24 14.99
N ARG A 259 -8.16 19.52 14.62
CA ARG A 259 -7.00 18.82 15.15
C ARG A 259 -6.90 18.94 16.67
N GLN A 260 -7.13 20.12 17.23
CA GLN A 260 -7.10 20.36 18.68
C GLN A 260 -8.17 19.54 19.42
N THR A 261 -9.35 19.37 18.83
CA THR A 261 -10.43 18.56 19.41
C THR A 261 -10.00 17.12 19.69
N VAL A 262 -9.27 16.50 18.78
CA VAL A 262 -8.82 15.09 18.90
C VAL A 262 -7.45 14.93 19.57
N ALA A 263 -6.68 16.03 19.74
CA ALA A 263 -5.33 15.98 20.30
C ALA A 263 -5.19 15.30 21.68
N PRO A 264 -6.16 15.37 22.60
CA PRO A 264 -6.07 14.71 23.90
C PRO A 264 -5.89 13.19 23.83
N VAL A 265 -6.38 12.52 22.76
CA VAL A 265 -6.27 11.06 22.60
C VAL A 265 -4.83 10.59 22.58
N VAL A 266 -3.92 11.34 21.94
CA VAL A 266 -2.50 11.02 21.81
C VAL A 266 -1.60 11.88 22.68
N ALA A 267 -2.16 12.60 23.64
CA ALA A 267 -1.39 13.35 24.61
C ALA A 267 -0.64 12.40 25.58
N SER A 268 0.46 12.88 26.18
CA SER A 268 1.32 12.05 27.04
C SER A 268 0.57 11.30 28.15
N PRO A 269 -0.43 11.87 28.88
CA PRO A 269 -1.17 11.12 29.87
C PRO A 269 -1.99 9.96 29.28
N SER A 270 -2.56 10.12 28.09
CA SER A 270 -3.30 9.07 27.39
C SER A 270 -2.37 7.96 26.91
N LEU A 271 -1.22 8.33 26.32
CA LEU A 271 -0.18 7.38 25.91
C LEU A 271 0.34 6.55 27.08
N SER A 272 0.59 7.18 28.24
CA SER A 272 1.04 6.44 29.45
C SER A 272 0.03 5.40 29.90
N ARG A 273 -1.27 5.71 29.84
CA ARG A 273 -2.33 4.73 30.17
C ARG A 273 -2.42 3.61 29.13
N MET A 274 -2.20 3.92 27.87
CA MET A 274 -2.26 2.93 26.78
C MET A 274 -1.05 2.00 26.73
N SER A 275 0.12 2.40 27.24
CA SER A 275 1.36 1.62 27.10
C SER A 275 1.26 0.19 27.65
N GLU A 276 0.64 0.02 28.82
CA GLU A 276 0.44 -1.31 29.45
C GLU A 276 -0.53 -2.17 28.60
N LEU A 277 -1.61 -1.55 28.11
CA LEU A 277 -2.58 -2.24 27.25
C LEU A 277 -1.94 -2.67 25.91
N ILE A 278 -1.14 -1.79 25.29
CA ILE A 278 -0.42 -2.11 24.04
C ILE A 278 0.50 -3.30 24.30
N ARG A 279 1.25 -3.27 25.41
CA ARG A 279 2.16 -4.37 25.78
C ARG A 279 1.40 -5.68 25.98
N ALA A 280 0.34 -5.68 26.76
CA ALA A 280 -0.46 -6.88 27.01
C ALA A 280 -1.02 -7.48 25.71
N ARG A 281 -1.50 -6.64 24.79
CA ARG A 281 -1.99 -7.08 23.47
C ARG A 281 -0.86 -7.62 22.59
N THR A 282 0.28 -6.95 22.57
CA THR A 282 1.47 -7.43 21.84
C THR A 282 1.90 -8.79 22.35
N GLN A 283 1.95 -8.97 23.67
CA GLN A 283 2.25 -10.27 24.30
C GLN A 283 1.23 -11.33 23.90
N THR A 284 -0.06 -11.00 23.92
CA THR A 284 -1.14 -11.94 23.54
C THR A 284 -0.96 -12.40 22.10
N VAL A 285 -0.74 -11.49 21.17
CA VAL A 285 -0.54 -11.82 19.75
C VAL A 285 0.72 -12.66 19.56
N LEU A 286 1.87 -12.21 20.11
CA LEU A 286 3.16 -12.90 19.94
C LEU A 286 3.20 -14.29 20.61
N ASN A 287 2.42 -14.51 21.68
CA ASN A 287 2.32 -15.83 22.32
C ASN A 287 1.48 -16.84 21.53
N GLN A 288 0.70 -16.39 20.55
CA GLN A 288 -0.14 -17.26 19.70
C GLN A 288 0.54 -17.66 18.40
N ILE A 289 1.67 -17.04 18.04
CA ILE A 289 2.37 -17.40 16.79
C ILE A 289 3.01 -18.79 16.90
N PRO A 290 2.94 -19.58 15.82
CA PRO A 290 3.59 -20.89 15.79
C PRO A 290 5.12 -20.71 15.74
N LEU A 291 5.84 -21.35 16.66
CA LEU A 291 7.30 -21.36 16.65
C LEU A 291 7.82 -22.44 15.67
N ASN A 292 8.82 -22.05 14.87
CA ASN A 292 9.47 -22.91 13.87
C ASN A 292 8.55 -23.40 12.75
N GLU A 293 7.39 -22.76 12.58
CA GLU A 293 6.45 -22.99 11.47
C GLU A 293 6.28 -21.71 10.67
N GLU A 294 5.95 -21.85 9.39
CA GLU A 294 5.73 -20.72 8.48
C GLU A 294 4.32 -20.14 8.69
N PHE A 295 4.24 -18.79 8.76
CA PHE A 295 2.97 -18.07 8.83
C PHE A 295 3.11 -16.66 8.22
N ASP A 296 1.99 -16.04 7.87
CA ASP A 296 1.95 -14.66 7.36
C ASP A 296 2.02 -13.64 8.51
N TRP A 297 3.13 -12.93 8.62
CA TRP A 297 3.37 -11.89 9.61
C TRP A 297 2.41 -10.70 9.47
N VAL A 298 2.09 -10.29 8.23
CA VAL A 298 1.26 -9.11 7.97
C VAL A 298 -0.10 -9.29 8.62
N ASN A 299 -0.80 -10.38 8.32
CA ASN A 299 -2.15 -10.61 8.83
C ASN A 299 -2.17 -11.04 10.29
N THR A 300 -1.18 -11.85 10.71
CA THR A 300 -1.18 -12.44 12.06
C THR A 300 -0.73 -11.44 13.12
N VAL A 301 0.23 -10.57 12.80
CA VAL A 301 0.82 -9.64 13.78
C VAL A 301 0.48 -8.20 13.48
N SER A 302 0.89 -7.70 12.31
CA SER A 302 0.84 -6.25 12.04
C SER A 302 -0.61 -5.74 11.96
N VAL A 303 -1.47 -6.42 11.21
CA VAL A 303 -2.90 -6.08 11.08
C VAL A 303 -3.62 -6.25 12.41
N GLU A 304 -3.37 -7.34 13.13
CA GLU A 304 -4.06 -7.59 14.40
C GLU A 304 -3.75 -6.51 15.45
N LEU A 305 -2.46 -6.16 15.61
CA LEU A 305 -2.05 -5.14 16.58
C LEU A 305 -2.61 -3.75 16.25
N THR A 306 -2.56 -3.33 14.98
CA THR A 306 -3.09 -2.02 14.58
C THR A 306 -4.61 -1.96 14.69
N THR A 307 -5.30 -3.03 14.34
CA THR A 307 -6.77 -3.15 14.47
C THR A 307 -7.22 -3.05 15.95
N MET A 308 -6.52 -3.76 16.85
CA MET A 308 -6.79 -3.66 18.28
C MET A 308 -6.55 -2.24 18.80
N MET A 309 -5.52 -1.56 18.29
CA MET A 309 -5.22 -0.19 18.73
C MET A 309 -6.28 0.80 18.26
N LEU A 310 -6.71 0.70 17.00
CA LEU A 310 -7.81 1.53 16.48
C LEU A 310 -9.09 1.33 17.27
N ALA A 311 -9.47 0.08 17.57
CA ALA A 311 -10.65 -0.21 18.39
C ALA A 311 -10.57 0.49 19.77
N THR A 312 -9.37 0.62 20.34
CA THR A 312 -9.18 1.38 21.59
C THR A 312 -9.30 2.89 21.39
N LEU A 313 -8.69 3.44 20.35
CA LEU A 313 -8.73 4.88 20.10
C LEU A 313 -10.13 5.41 19.84
N PHE A 314 -10.97 4.58 19.21
CA PHE A 314 -12.37 4.90 18.93
C PHE A 314 -13.34 4.43 20.01
N ASP A 315 -12.90 3.70 21.05
CA ASP A 315 -13.77 2.92 21.95
C ASP A 315 -14.83 2.14 21.15
N PHE A 316 -14.35 1.44 20.12
CA PHE A 316 -15.14 0.69 19.15
C PHE A 316 -15.42 -0.71 19.68
N PRO A 317 -16.60 -1.32 19.43
CA PRO A 317 -16.90 -2.68 19.81
C PRO A 317 -15.81 -3.65 19.36
N PHE A 318 -15.19 -4.34 20.32
CA PHE A 318 -13.97 -5.11 20.06
C PHE A 318 -14.22 -6.32 19.14
N GLU A 319 -15.40 -6.92 19.23
CA GLU A 319 -15.89 -8.00 18.36
C GLU A 319 -15.96 -7.58 16.90
N ASP A 320 -16.29 -6.30 16.63
CA ASP A 320 -16.44 -5.74 15.28
C ASP A 320 -15.16 -5.09 14.75
N ARG A 321 -14.06 -5.11 15.50
CA ARG A 321 -12.82 -4.40 15.17
C ARG A 321 -12.28 -4.65 13.76
N ARG A 322 -12.54 -5.83 13.18
CA ARG A 322 -12.10 -6.17 11.80
C ARG A 322 -12.78 -5.30 10.74
N LYS A 323 -13.93 -4.69 11.03
CA LYS A 323 -14.55 -3.69 10.15
C LYS A 323 -13.63 -2.48 9.94
N LEU A 324 -12.90 -2.05 10.98
CA LEU A 324 -11.94 -0.94 10.87
C LEU A 324 -10.84 -1.21 9.84
N THR A 325 -10.28 -2.43 9.84
CA THR A 325 -9.32 -2.84 8.81
C THR A 325 -9.98 -2.90 7.43
N ARG A 326 -11.17 -3.49 7.33
CA ARG A 326 -11.89 -3.56 6.04
C ARG A 326 -12.15 -2.18 5.46
N TRP A 327 -12.64 -1.24 6.25
CA TRP A 327 -12.90 0.13 5.78
C TRP A 327 -11.60 0.89 5.44
N SER A 328 -10.49 0.61 6.14
CA SER A 328 -9.17 1.13 5.76
C SER A 328 -8.74 0.64 4.38
N ASP A 329 -8.81 -0.67 4.18
CA ASP A 329 -8.44 -1.31 2.90
C ASP A 329 -9.34 -0.80 1.76
N VAL A 330 -10.65 -0.69 1.99
CA VAL A 330 -11.63 -0.17 1.01
C VAL A 330 -11.39 1.31 0.68
N ALA A 331 -11.05 2.13 1.68
CA ALA A 331 -10.80 3.56 1.48
C ALA A 331 -9.60 3.81 0.55
N THR A 332 -8.60 2.94 0.62
CA THR A 332 -7.35 3.03 -0.17
C THR A 332 -7.31 2.07 -1.36
N ALA A 333 -8.43 1.39 -1.69
CA ALA A 333 -8.52 0.43 -2.76
C ALA A 333 -9.11 1.02 -4.06
N SER A 334 -8.83 0.33 -5.15
CA SER A 334 -9.50 0.42 -6.44
C SER A 334 -9.85 -1.00 -6.93
N PRO A 335 -10.71 -1.16 -7.95
CA PRO A 335 -11.06 -2.49 -8.48
C PRO A 335 -9.85 -3.33 -8.89
N GLU A 336 -8.78 -2.72 -9.39
CA GLU A 336 -7.56 -3.39 -9.84
C GLU A 336 -6.75 -4.02 -8.70
N THR A 337 -6.97 -3.54 -7.48
CA THR A 337 -6.36 -4.15 -6.28
C THR A 337 -7.01 -5.49 -5.90
N GLY A 338 -8.21 -5.77 -6.43
CA GLY A 338 -9.01 -6.94 -6.08
C GLY A 338 -9.64 -6.89 -4.68
N ILE A 339 -9.48 -5.77 -3.97
CA ILE A 339 -10.08 -5.56 -2.64
C ILE A 339 -11.57 -5.19 -2.77
N VAL A 340 -11.91 -4.44 -3.81
CA VAL A 340 -13.27 -4.08 -4.20
C VAL A 340 -13.52 -4.47 -5.65
N GLU A 341 -14.78 -4.78 -5.99
CA GLU A 341 -15.17 -5.17 -7.36
C GLU A 341 -15.48 -3.95 -8.24
N SER A 342 -15.84 -2.82 -7.61
CA SER A 342 -16.25 -1.59 -8.31
C SER A 342 -16.21 -0.38 -7.37
N GLU A 343 -16.17 0.82 -7.96
CA GLU A 343 -16.32 2.07 -7.20
C GLU A 343 -17.69 2.16 -6.51
N THR A 344 -18.73 1.57 -7.09
CA THR A 344 -20.07 1.50 -6.46
C THR A 344 -20.01 0.69 -5.16
N GLN A 345 -19.35 -0.47 -5.16
CA GLN A 345 -19.15 -1.26 -3.94
C GLN A 345 -18.30 -0.50 -2.92
N ARG A 346 -17.21 0.12 -3.38
CA ARG A 346 -16.34 0.94 -2.51
C ARG A 346 -17.15 2.01 -1.76
N ARG A 347 -17.94 2.78 -2.48
CA ARG A 347 -18.80 3.83 -1.89
C ARG A 347 -19.84 3.24 -0.94
N ALA A 348 -20.46 2.12 -1.28
CA ALA A 348 -21.45 1.46 -0.43
C ALA A 348 -20.83 1.01 0.91
N GLU A 349 -19.63 0.42 0.91
CA GLU A 349 -18.93 0.04 2.13
C GLU A 349 -18.48 1.25 2.97
N LEU A 350 -18.08 2.36 2.32
CA LEU A 350 -17.78 3.61 3.04
C LEU A 350 -19.04 4.24 3.63
N MET A 351 -20.20 4.11 2.99
CA MET A 351 -21.47 4.53 3.57
C MET A 351 -21.89 3.64 4.74
N GLU A 352 -21.66 2.31 4.71
CA GLU A 352 -21.81 1.43 5.88
C GLU A 352 -20.95 1.93 7.06
N CYS A 353 -19.71 2.35 6.77
CA CYS A 353 -18.82 2.91 7.78
C CYS A 353 -19.44 4.14 8.45
N VAL A 354 -19.94 5.11 7.67
CA VAL A 354 -20.55 6.31 8.27
C VAL A 354 -21.80 5.98 9.08
N GLU A 355 -22.66 5.10 8.59
CA GLU A 355 -23.86 4.68 9.32
C GLU A 355 -23.53 4.04 10.66
N TYR A 356 -22.54 3.14 10.68
CA TYR A 356 -22.06 2.50 11.90
C TYR A 356 -21.52 3.53 12.91
N PHE A 357 -20.65 4.42 12.45
CA PHE A 357 -20.05 5.44 13.31
C PHE A 357 -21.06 6.52 13.73
N MET A 358 -22.05 6.85 12.92
CA MET A 358 -23.14 7.74 13.33
C MET A 358 -23.99 7.13 14.46
N ALA A 359 -24.21 5.82 14.46
CA ALA A 359 -24.86 5.13 15.57
C ALA A 359 -24.02 5.21 16.85
N LEU A 360 -22.69 5.06 16.77
CA LEU A 360 -21.80 5.25 17.91
C LEU A 360 -21.76 6.71 18.37
N TRP A 361 -21.74 7.66 17.43
CA TRP A 361 -21.81 9.08 17.73
C TRP A 361 -23.02 9.42 18.60
N GLN A 362 -24.22 9.01 18.20
CA GLN A 362 -25.44 9.25 18.96
C GLN A 362 -25.37 8.66 20.39
N GLN A 363 -24.69 7.56 20.57
CA GLN A 363 -24.46 6.96 21.88
C GLN A 363 -23.50 7.78 22.76
N ARG A 364 -22.64 8.62 22.17
CA ARG A 364 -21.61 9.41 22.85
C ARG A 364 -22.00 10.87 23.12
N VAL A 365 -23.03 11.38 22.45
CA VAL A 365 -23.52 12.77 22.68
C VAL A 365 -23.87 12.98 24.14
N GLY A 366 -23.31 14.03 24.74
CA GLY A 366 -23.52 14.39 26.15
C GLY A 366 -22.82 13.50 27.18
N LYS A 367 -21.96 12.55 26.73
CA LYS A 367 -21.15 11.71 27.63
C LYS A 367 -19.72 12.24 27.73
N GLU A 368 -19.11 12.00 28.88
CA GLU A 368 -17.69 12.21 29.10
C GLU A 368 -16.91 10.99 28.58
N GLY A 369 -15.76 11.22 27.95
CA GLY A 369 -14.86 10.18 27.44
C GLY A 369 -13.57 10.77 26.88
N HIS A 370 -12.63 9.88 26.56
CA HIS A 370 -11.30 10.26 26.04
C HIS A 370 -10.99 9.59 24.72
N ASP A 371 -11.96 8.89 24.13
CA ASP A 371 -11.87 8.28 22.82
C ASP A 371 -12.20 9.29 21.70
N LEU A 372 -11.82 8.96 20.48
CA LEU A 372 -11.98 9.83 19.33
C LEU A 372 -13.44 10.18 19.03
N ILE A 373 -14.37 9.20 19.16
CA ILE A 373 -15.78 9.43 18.86
C ILE A 373 -16.37 10.37 19.89
N THR A 374 -16.12 10.13 21.19
CA THR A 374 -16.63 10.99 22.27
C THR A 374 -16.11 12.41 22.16
N LEU A 375 -14.82 12.58 21.83
CA LEU A 375 -14.23 13.91 21.65
C LEU A 375 -14.84 14.66 20.47
N LEU A 376 -15.05 13.99 19.34
CA LEU A 376 -15.67 14.60 18.16
C LEU A 376 -17.14 14.94 18.41
N ALA A 377 -17.89 14.04 19.04
CA ALA A 377 -19.33 14.20 19.30
C ALA A 377 -19.67 15.31 20.30
N ASN A 378 -18.74 15.65 21.20
CA ASN A 378 -18.96 16.64 22.25
C ASN A 378 -18.07 17.88 22.12
N GLY A 379 -17.16 17.92 21.15
CA GLY A 379 -16.32 19.07 20.88
C GLY A 379 -17.15 20.28 20.41
N GLU A 380 -16.93 21.44 20.96
CA GLU A 380 -17.68 22.65 20.62
C GLU A 380 -17.69 22.95 19.12
N ASN A 381 -16.59 22.64 18.45
CA ASN A 381 -16.37 22.95 17.02
C ASN A 381 -16.56 21.73 16.10
N THR A 382 -16.92 20.56 16.63
CA THR A 382 -17.04 19.31 15.85
C THR A 382 -18.40 18.64 16.01
N ARG A 383 -19.14 18.94 17.06
CA ARG A 383 -20.44 18.32 17.38
C ARG A 383 -21.52 18.53 16.30
N ASP A 384 -21.40 19.60 15.52
CA ASP A 384 -22.34 19.96 14.45
C ASP A 384 -21.74 19.67 13.06
N MET A 385 -20.74 18.77 12.98
CA MET A 385 -20.05 18.38 11.75
C MET A 385 -21.01 17.64 10.82
N GLU A 386 -20.96 17.97 9.53
CA GLU A 386 -21.73 17.27 8.49
C GLU A 386 -21.31 15.81 8.37
N PRO A 387 -22.23 14.88 8.05
CA PRO A 387 -21.92 13.44 7.99
C PRO A 387 -20.74 13.08 7.08
N MET A 388 -20.60 13.71 5.93
CA MET A 388 -19.48 13.46 5.00
C MET A 388 -18.13 14.00 5.51
N GLU A 389 -18.14 15.11 6.23
CA GLU A 389 -16.94 15.63 6.90
C GLU A 389 -16.55 14.73 8.08
N TYR A 390 -17.53 14.20 8.81
CA TYR A 390 -17.29 13.21 9.84
C TYR A 390 -16.70 11.93 9.24
N LEU A 391 -17.27 11.40 8.16
CA LEU A 391 -16.71 10.26 7.43
C LEU A 391 -15.29 10.52 6.97
N GLY A 392 -15.01 11.69 6.38
CA GLY A 392 -13.66 12.06 5.94
C GLY A 392 -12.65 12.02 7.08
N ASN A 393 -13.01 12.58 8.24
CA ASN A 393 -12.15 12.56 9.43
C ASN A 393 -12.00 11.14 10.03
N LEU A 394 -13.04 10.32 10.00
CA LEU A 394 -12.95 8.91 10.41
C LEU A 394 -11.99 8.13 9.50
N ILE A 395 -12.17 8.23 8.20
CA ILE A 395 -11.29 7.56 7.22
C ILE A 395 -9.85 8.01 7.38
N LEU A 396 -9.60 9.32 7.56
CA LEU A 396 -8.28 9.84 7.87
C LEU A 396 -7.65 9.15 9.09
N LEU A 397 -8.40 9.06 10.19
CA LEU A 397 -7.91 8.51 11.45
C LEU A 397 -7.75 6.98 11.38
N ILE A 398 -8.65 6.29 10.67
CA ILE A 398 -8.59 4.84 10.46
C ILE A 398 -7.38 4.49 9.58
N VAL A 399 -7.28 5.06 8.39
CA VAL A 399 -6.18 4.80 7.44
C VAL A 399 -4.83 5.21 8.05
N GLY A 400 -4.78 6.42 8.64
CA GLY A 400 -3.56 6.93 9.26
C GLY A 400 -3.06 6.07 10.42
N GLY A 401 -3.96 5.52 11.24
CA GLY A 401 -3.61 4.68 12.39
C GLY A 401 -3.35 3.21 12.04
N ASN A 402 -3.96 2.71 10.97
CA ASN A 402 -3.83 1.33 10.52
C ASN A 402 -2.65 1.15 9.56
N ASP A 403 -2.73 1.72 8.37
CA ASP A 403 -1.87 1.37 7.24
C ASP A 403 -0.39 1.73 7.47
N THR A 404 -0.13 2.91 8.02
CA THR A 404 1.24 3.36 8.22
C THR A 404 1.96 2.57 9.31
N THR A 405 1.28 2.26 10.40
CA THR A 405 1.85 1.52 11.54
C THR A 405 2.04 0.05 11.20
N ARG A 406 1.04 -0.61 10.57
CA ARG A 406 1.17 -2.01 10.13
C ARG A 406 2.34 -2.21 9.16
N ASN A 407 2.51 -1.26 8.22
CA ASN A 407 3.60 -1.33 7.25
C ASN A 407 4.97 -1.02 7.88
N SER A 408 5.02 -0.20 8.91
CA SER A 408 6.25 0.00 9.70
C SER A 408 6.61 -1.25 10.51
N MET A 409 5.64 -1.92 11.12
CA MET A 409 5.83 -3.20 11.82
C MET A 409 6.35 -4.28 10.87
N SER A 410 5.69 -4.47 9.73
CA SER A 410 6.11 -5.45 8.71
C SER A 410 7.47 -5.10 8.11
N GLY A 411 7.67 -3.82 7.76
CA GLY A 411 8.96 -3.33 7.23
C GLY A 411 10.11 -3.48 8.20
N SER A 412 9.85 -3.45 9.52
CA SER A 412 10.88 -3.68 10.54
C SER A 412 11.40 -5.11 10.52
N VAL A 413 10.53 -6.09 10.30
CA VAL A 413 10.90 -7.50 10.19
C VAL A 413 11.64 -7.76 8.88
N TYR A 414 11.12 -7.24 7.76
CA TYR A 414 11.79 -7.38 6.47
C TYR A 414 13.18 -6.71 6.47
N GLY A 415 13.28 -5.49 7.01
CA GLY A 415 14.57 -4.81 7.15
C GLY A 415 15.56 -5.58 8.01
N SER A 416 15.14 -6.16 9.13
CA SER A 416 16.01 -6.99 9.98
C SER A 416 16.45 -8.28 9.29
N HIS A 417 15.64 -8.83 8.40
CA HIS A 417 16.01 -9.98 7.57
C HIS A 417 17.10 -9.60 6.56
N LEU A 418 16.97 -8.43 5.91
CA LEU A 418 17.97 -7.93 4.96
C LEU A 418 19.27 -7.49 5.63
N PHE A 419 19.19 -6.98 6.86
CA PHE A 419 20.32 -6.48 7.64
C PHE A 419 20.44 -7.19 9.01
N PRO A 420 20.78 -8.49 9.04
CA PRO A 420 20.72 -9.30 10.26
C PRO A 420 21.66 -8.84 11.36
N SER A 421 22.76 -8.14 11.02
CA SER A 421 23.65 -7.54 12.01
C SER A 421 22.96 -6.49 12.89
N GLU A 422 21.94 -5.82 12.37
CA GLU A 422 21.20 -4.79 13.10
C GLU A 422 20.31 -5.42 14.19
N TRP A 423 19.72 -6.59 13.92
CA TRP A 423 19.01 -7.38 14.92
C TRP A 423 19.94 -7.72 16.10
N GLU A 424 21.17 -8.17 15.83
CA GLU A 424 22.13 -8.51 16.87
C GLU A 424 22.60 -7.29 17.65
N LYS A 425 22.75 -6.12 17.03
CA LYS A 425 23.08 -4.86 17.74
C LYS A 425 22.03 -4.53 18.79
N VAL A 426 20.75 -4.54 18.44
CA VAL A 426 19.65 -4.21 19.36
C VAL A 426 19.48 -5.32 20.41
N ARG A 427 19.75 -6.56 20.04
CA ARG A 427 19.73 -7.69 20.97
C ARG A 427 20.80 -7.55 22.06
N ALA A 428 21.98 -7.10 21.67
CA ALA A 428 23.10 -6.84 22.59
C ALA A 428 22.91 -5.56 23.43
N ASN A 429 22.25 -4.54 22.88
CA ASN A 429 21.99 -3.28 23.56
C ASN A 429 20.56 -2.78 23.32
N ARG A 430 19.68 -3.00 24.30
CA ARG A 430 18.26 -2.62 24.24
C ARG A 430 18.03 -1.09 24.24
N ASP A 431 18.98 -0.30 24.70
CA ASP A 431 18.89 1.16 24.71
C ASP A 431 18.87 1.74 23.27
N LEU A 432 19.24 0.94 22.28
CA LEU A 432 19.11 1.29 20.87
C LEU A 432 17.67 1.24 20.33
N ILE A 433 16.72 0.58 21.00
CA ILE A 433 15.35 0.40 20.49
C ILE A 433 14.70 1.71 20.07
N PRO A 434 14.71 2.82 20.83
CA PRO A 434 14.10 4.06 20.40
C PRO A 434 14.72 4.63 19.11
N ASN A 435 16.04 4.50 18.95
CA ASN A 435 16.73 4.95 17.74
C ASN A 435 16.47 4.01 16.56
N ALA A 436 16.47 2.70 16.80
CA ALA A 436 16.11 1.68 15.81
C ALA A 436 14.70 1.90 15.26
N VAL A 437 13.73 2.26 16.10
CA VAL A 437 12.36 2.59 15.69
C VAL A 437 12.33 3.81 14.75
N SER A 438 13.09 4.87 15.08
CA SER A 438 13.20 6.04 14.20
C SER A 438 13.82 5.67 12.85
N GLU A 439 14.84 4.82 12.85
CA GLU A 439 15.49 4.35 11.63
C GLU A 439 14.59 3.43 10.79
N ILE A 440 13.82 2.54 11.44
CA ILE A 440 12.78 1.73 10.78
C ILE A 440 11.78 2.63 10.05
N ILE A 441 11.26 3.65 10.74
CA ILE A 441 10.29 4.58 10.18
C ILE A 441 10.90 5.37 9.01
N ARG A 442 12.16 5.79 9.12
CA ARG A 442 12.91 6.42 8.02
C ARG A 442 13.02 5.48 6.81
N TRP A 443 13.54 4.28 7.03
CA TRP A 443 13.85 3.32 5.98
C TRP A 443 12.58 2.80 5.28
N GLN A 444 11.54 2.51 6.06
CA GLN A 444 10.26 2.04 5.54
C GLN A 444 9.49 3.16 4.85
N THR A 445 9.37 4.34 5.44
CA THR A 445 8.55 5.46 4.96
C THR A 445 7.20 4.97 4.40
N PRO A 446 6.27 4.53 5.25
CA PRO A 446 5.06 3.85 4.80
C PRO A 446 4.10 4.76 4.04
N LEU A 447 4.07 6.06 4.35
CA LEU A 447 3.39 7.09 3.57
C LEU A 447 4.41 7.75 2.64
N ALA A 448 4.28 7.53 1.35
CA ALA A 448 5.32 7.89 0.40
C ALA A 448 5.38 9.38 0.10
N TYR A 449 4.24 10.07 0.06
CA TYR A 449 4.16 11.50 -0.18
C TYR A 449 2.90 12.12 0.43
N MET A 450 2.88 13.44 0.47
CA MET A 450 1.69 14.28 0.62
C MET A 450 1.69 15.34 -0.48
N ARG A 451 0.50 15.78 -0.89
CA ARG A 451 0.32 16.86 -1.85
C ARG A 451 0.12 18.19 -1.14
N ARG A 452 0.58 19.26 -1.81
CA ARG A 452 0.18 20.65 -1.57
C ARG A 452 -0.33 21.28 -2.87
N THR A 453 -1.05 22.40 -2.74
CA THR A 453 -1.45 23.24 -3.86
C THR A 453 -0.80 24.62 -3.66
N ALA A 454 -0.07 25.11 -4.66
CA ALA A 454 0.54 26.43 -4.58
C ALA A 454 -0.55 27.52 -4.61
N LEU A 455 -0.49 28.48 -3.68
CA LEU A 455 -1.44 29.61 -3.61
C LEU A 455 -0.96 30.82 -4.42
N GLU A 456 0.33 30.90 -4.71
CA GLU A 456 0.96 31.94 -5.51
C GLU A 456 2.11 31.35 -6.34
N ASP A 457 2.68 32.15 -7.24
CA ASP A 457 3.87 31.75 -8.01
C ASP A 457 5.09 31.66 -7.08
N VAL A 458 5.77 30.51 -7.10
CA VAL A 458 6.96 30.26 -6.26
C VAL A 458 8.13 29.82 -7.11
N ASP A 459 9.24 30.57 -7.05
CA ASP A 459 10.48 30.21 -7.74
C ASP A 459 11.32 29.23 -6.91
N MET A 460 11.69 28.09 -7.50
CA MET A 460 12.55 27.07 -6.90
C MET A 460 13.40 26.38 -7.98
N HIS A 461 14.70 26.22 -7.74
CA HIS A 461 15.64 25.59 -8.71
C HIS A 461 15.59 26.18 -10.14
N GLY A 462 15.35 27.50 -10.26
CA GLY A 462 15.25 28.19 -11.56
C GLY A 462 13.99 27.87 -12.36
N LYS A 463 13.00 27.23 -11.74
CA LYS A 463 11.66 26.96 -12.27
C LYS A 463 10.62 27.70 -11.43
N THR A 464 9.47 27.98 -12.02
CA THR A 464 8.36 28.63 -11.32
C THR A 464 7.19 27.66 -11.17
N ILE A 465 6.86 27.29 -9.93
CA ILE A 465 5.60 26.63 -9.56
C ILE A 465 4.52 27.71 -9.65
N LYS A 466 3.49 27.50 -10.45
CA LYS A 466 2.42 28.49 -10.64
C LYS A 466 1.34 28.34 -9.57
N ALA A 467 0.65 29.45 -9.27
CA ALA A 467 -0.56 29.41 -8.45
C ALA A 467 -1.56 28.39 -9.00
N GLY A 468 -2.06 27.51 -8.14
CA GLY A 468 -2.95 26.39 -8.50
C GLY A 468 -2.23 25.08 -8.84
N ASP A 469 -0.91 25.09 -9.02
CA ASP A 469 -0.16 23.85 -9.32
C ASP A 469 -0.17 22.89 -8.14
N LYS A 470 -0.27 21.59 -8.47
CA LYS A 470 -0.10 20.49 -7.51
C LYS A 470 1.38 20.24 -7.26
N VAL A 471 1.75 20.03 -6.01
CA VAL A 471 3.12 19.74 -5.58
C VAL A 471 3.13 18.47 -4.74
N ALA A 472 3.76 17.40 -5.21
CA ALA A 472 3.96 16.16 -4.46
C ALA A 472 5.30 16.21 -3.71
N MET A 473 5.25 16.17 -2.39
CA MET A 473 6.41 16.11 -1.50
C MET A 473 6.74 14.64 -1.23
N TRP A 474 7.72 14.07 -1.92
CA TRP A 474 8.06 12.65 -1.82
C TRP A 474 8.90 12.34 -0.57
N TYR A 475 8.23 12.11 0.57
CA TYR A 475 8.92 11.73 1.83
C TYR A 475 9.78 10.47 1.67
N ALA A 476 9.34 9.51 0.83
CA ALA A 476 10.12 8.33 0.51
C ALA A 476 11.47 8.68 -0.12
N SER A 477 11.49 9.65 -1.03
CA SER A 477 12.72 10.15 -1.64
C SER A 477 13.58 10.93 -0.65
N GLY A 478 12.99 11.89 0.09
CA GLY A 478 13.74 12.71 1.05
C GLY A 478 14.38 11.90 2.17
N ASN A 479 13.74 10.81 2.62
CA ASN A 479 14.32 9.88 3.59
C ASN A 479 15.47 9.02 3.02
N ARG A 480 15.67 9.03 1.71
CA ARG A 480 16.76 8.36 0.99
C ARG A 480 17.72 9.37 0.33
N ASP A 481 17.64 10.65 0.71
CA ASP A 481 18.54 11.69 0.19
C ASP A 481 19.93 11.55 0.80
N GLU A 482 20.92 11.27 -0.05
CA GLU A 482 22.33 11.09 0.29
C GLU A 482 22.98 12.38 0.85
N ARG A 483 22.34 13.55 0.60
CA ARG A 483 22.75 14.86 1.14
C ARG A 483 22.43 14.98 2.63
N LYS A 484 21.49 14.16 3.12
CA LYS A 484 21.01 14.16 4.50
C LYS A 484 21.44 12.95 5.29
N PHE A 485 21.41 11.77 4.66
CA PHE A 485 21.67 10.50 5.32
C PHE A 485 22.80 9.76 4.59
N ASP A 486 23.89 9.48 5.28
CA ASP A 486 24.94 8.63 4.75
C ASP A 486 24.40 7.21 4.53
N ASP A 487 24.74 6.57 3.41
CA ASP A 487 24.23 5.24 3.04
C ASP A 487 22.72 5.08 3.29
N PRO A 488 21.86 5.91 2.67
CA PRO A 488 20.45 6.03 3.04
C PRO A 488 19.63 4.77 2.77
N ASP A 489 20.09 3.90 1.87
CA ASP A 489 19.44 2.63 1.54
C ASP A 489 19.68 1.54 2.58
N THR A 490 20.74 1.65 3.36
CA THR A 490 21.07 0.73 4.45
C THR A 490 20.27 1.06 5.70
N LEU A 491 19.72 0.02 6.34
CA LEU A 491 19.11 0.13 7.66
C LEU A 491 20.22 0.09 8.71
N LEU A 492 20.35 1.13 9.54
CA LEU A 492 21.37 1.26 10.57
C LEU A 492 20.74 1.68 11.89
N PHE A 493 20.56 0.77 12.84
CA PHE A 493 19.88 1.04 14.11
C PHE A 493 20.63 2.00 15.04
N ASP A 494 21.90 2.23 14.80
CA ASP A 494 22.75 3.22 15.48
C ASP A 494 22.99 4.50 14.67
N ARG A 495 22.23 4.73 13.59
CA ARG A 495 22.30 5.95 12.77
C ARG A 495 22.09 7.19 13.65
N LYS A 496 23.07 8.09 13.70
CA LYS A 496 23.05 9.26 14.59
C LYS A 496 21.91 10.23 14.32
N ASN A 497 21.52 10.38 13.06
CA ASN A 497 20.46 11.29 12.60
C ASN A 497 19.16 10.58 12.19
N ALA A 498 18.92 9.35 12.67
CA ALA A 498 17.70 8.59 12.37
C ALA A 498 16.41 9.40 12.64
N ARG A 499 16.38 10.16 13.75
CA ARG A 499 15.25 11.02 14.15
C ARG A 499 14.96 12.20 13.22
N ASN A 500 15.87 12.51 12.30
CA ASN A 500 15.68 13.58 11.33
C ASN A 500 14.83 13.14 10.13
N HIS A 501 14.28 11.93 10.15
CA HIS A 501 13.40 11.47 9.08
C HIS A 501 12.15 12.36 8.92
N ILE A 502 11.62 12.42 7.70
CA ILE A 502 10.44 13.20 7.34
C ILE A 502 9.19 12.36 7.12
N SER A 503 9.17 11.08 7.54
CA SER A 503 8.02 10.19 7.38
C SER A 503 6.75 10.68 8.09
N PHE A 504 6.90 11.53 9.10
CA PHE A 504 5.80 12.15 9.82
C PHE A 504 5.39 13.53 9.29
N GLY A 505 6.01 13.99 8.20
CA GLY A 505 5.86 15.36 7.73
C GLY A 505 6.41 16.42 8.69
N PHE A 506 6.25 17.66 8.31
CA PHE A 506 6.66 18.85 9.08
C PHE A 506 5.54 19.89 9.12
N GLY A 507 5.79 21.01 9.77
CA GLY A 507 4.84 22.11 9.85
C GLY A 507 3.56 21.78 10.63
N ILE A 508 2.48 22.49 10.29
CA ILE A 508 1.19 22.40 11.01
C ILE A 508 0.52 21.02 10.84
N HIS A 509 0.75 20.36 9.72
CA HIS A 509 0.19 19.03 9.41
C HIS A 509 1.07 17.86 9.87
N ARG A 510 2.13 18.10 10.64
CA ARG A 510 2.95 16.99 11.15
C ARG A 510 2.09 15.91 11.79
N CYS A 511 2.44 14.65 11.54
CA CYS A 511 1.68 13.48 11.98
C CYS A 511 1.16 13.61 13.42
N PHE A 512 -0.14 13.47 13.56
CA PHE A 512 -0.85 13.54 14.83
C PHE A 512 -0.48 12.38 15.77
N GLY A 513 -0.36 11.15 15.21
CA GLY A 513 -0.14 9.90 15.94
C GLY A 513 1.33 9.49 16.09
N ASN A 514 2.31 10.33 15.77
CA ASN A 514 3.72 9.94 15.71
C ASN A 514 4.23 9.25 16.99
N ARG A 515 3.92 9.79 18.17
CA ARG A 515 4.33 9.22 19.47
C ARG A 515 3.70 7.86 19.75
N LEU A 516 2.44 7.68 19.32
CA LEU A 516 1.74 6.41 19.49
C LEU A 516 2.34 5.33 18.56
N ALA A 517 2.65 5.68 17.30
CA ALA A 517 3.29 4.78 16.36
C ALA A 517 4.69 4.35 16.85
N GLU A 518 5.50 5.30 17.31
CA GLU A 518 6.81 5.00 17.91
C GLU A 518 6.68 4.08 19.14
N MET A 519 5.73 4.34 20.03
CA MET A 519 5.48 3.50 21.21
C MET A 519 5.08 2.07 20.83
N GLN A 520 4.17 1.91 19.87
CA GLN A 520 3.74 0.58 19.41
C GLN A 520 4.92 -0.22 18.84
N LEU A 521 5.75 0.42 18.01
CA LEU A 521 6.95 -0.21 17.46
C LEU A 521 7.99 -0.55 18.55
N GLN A 522 8.23 0.35 19.50
CA GLN A 522 9.15 0.10 20.61
C GLN A 522 8.71 -1.12 21.42
N ILE A 523 7.43 -1.17 21.83
CA ILE A 523 6.88 -2.29 22.59
C ILE A 523 6.96 -3.59 21.76
N LEU A 524 6.63 -3.55 20.48
CA LEU A 524 6.72 -4.73 19.61
C LEU A 524 8.17 -5.27 19.58
N TRP A 525 9.15 -4.39 19.40
CA TRP A 525 10.56 -4.77 19.37
C TRP A 525 11.06 -5.33 20.70
N GLU A 526 10.69 -4.70 21.83
CA GLU A 526 10.99 -5.21 23.16
C GLU A 526 10.48 -6.63 23.39
N GLU A 527 9.23 -6.89 22.97
CA GLU A 527 8.59 -8.19 23.14
C GLU A 527 9.11 -9.25 22.16
N MET A 528 9.38 -8.88 20.89
CA MET A 528 10.00 -9.79 19.91
C MET A 528 11.37 -10.28 20.36
N LEU A 529 12.22 -9.36 20.79
CA LEU A 529 13.58 -9.67 21.19
C LEU A 529 13.68 -10.52 22.48
N GLN A 530 12.61 -10.59 23.27
CA GLN A 530 12.52 -11.49 24.43
C GLN A 530 12.13 -12.92 24.04
N ARG A 531 11.37 -13.07 22.94
CA ARG A 531 10.76 -14.34 22.54
C ARG A 531 11.52 -15.06 21.44
N PHE A 532 12.06 -14.29 20.51
CA PHE A 532 12.65 -14.84 19.29
C PHE A 532 14.15 -14.63 19.24
N SER A 533 14.86 -15.71 18.93
CA SER A 533 16.30 -15.62 18.63
C SER A 533 16.49 -15.01 17.23
N LYS A 534 15.58 -15.30 16.28
CA LYS A 534 15.61 -14.84 14.90
C LYS A 534 14.21 -14.88 14.30
N ILE A 535 13.95 -13.98 13.32
CA ILE A 535 12.80 -14.03 12.42
C ILE A 535 13.34 -14.14 10.99
N GLU A 536 12.95 -15.21 10.30
CA GLU A 536 13.40 -15.50 8.94
C GLU A 536 12.25 -15.21 7.96
N VAL A 537 12.47 -14.35 6.98
CA VAL A 537 11.51 -14.13 5.88
C VAL A 537 11.75 -15.19 4.81
N MET A 538 10.71 -15.92 4.44
CA MET A 538 10.82 -17.14 3.64
C MET A 538 10.82 -16.89 2.13
N ALA A 539 10.26 -15.77 1.70
CA ALA A 539 10.21 -15.34 0.31
C ALA A 539 10.11 -13.82 0.23
N GLU A 540 10.36 -13.25 -0.96
CA GLU A 540 10.16 -11.82 -1.19
C GLU A 540 8.71 -11.44 -0.85
N PRO A 541 8.48 -10.45 0.05
CA PRO A 541 7.14 -10.08 0.46
C PRO A 541 6.32 -9.51 -0.69
N ARG A 542 5.03 -9.81 -0.70
CA ARG A 542 4.09 -9.15 -1.63
C ARG A 542 3.80 -7.74 -1.16
N ARG A 543 3.82 -6.79 -2.11
CA ARG A 543 3.65 -5.35 -1.82
C ARG A 543 2.37 -4.79 -2.40
N ASN A 544 1.93 -3.67 -1.83
CA ASN A 544 0.84 -2.88 -2.36
C ASN A 544 1.19 -2.32 -3.74
N ILE A 545 0.21 -2.29 -4.64
CA ILE A 545 0.28 -1.51 -5.88
C ILE A 545 -0.24 -0.10 -5.53
N SER A 546 0.64 0.75 -5.03
CA SER A 546 0.30 2.11 -4.61
C SER A 546 1.54 2.97 -4.53
N SER A 547 1.46 4.19 -5.06
CA SER A 547 2.47 5.23 -4.88
C SER A 547 2.21 6.10 -3.63
N PHE A 548 1.09 5.89 -2.93
CA PHE A 548 0.74 6.65 -1.72
C PHE A 548 1.09 5.89 -0.43
N VAL A 549 0.59 4.66 -0.28
CA VAL A 549 0.91 3.78 0.86
C VAL A 549 1.88 2.70 0.42
N LYS A 550 3.15 2.82 0.82
CA LYS A 550 4.20 1.82 0.57
C LYS A 550 4.16 0.75 1.65
N GLY A 551 3.75 -0.46 1.29
CA GLY A 551 3.54 -1.52 2.29
C GLY A 551 3.52 -2.92 1.75
N TYR A 552 3.10 -3.83 2.62
CA TYR A 552 3.09 -5.27 2.39
C TYR A 552 1.68 -5.83 2.53
N THR A 553 1.29 -6.70 1.60
CA THR A 553 0.02 -7.44 1.63
C THR A 553 0.20 -8.84 2.22
N GLU A 554 1.42 -9.40 2.12
CA GLU A 554 1.75 -10.73 2.63
C GLU A 554 3.27 -10.82 2.90
N MET A 555 3.65 -11.43 4.00
CA MET A 555 5.05 -11.70 4.36
C MET A 555 5.14 -13.00 5.15
N ASN A 556 5.53 -14.08 4.49
CA ASN A 556 5.70 -15.37 5.12
C ASN A 556 7.02 -15.41 5.92
N VAL A 557 6.92 -15.76 7.19
CA VAL A 557 8.06 -15.80 8.11
C VAL A 557 8.09 -17.07 8.94
N ILE A 558 9.27 -17.39 9.49
CA ILE A 558 9.45 -18.38 10.55
C ILE A 558 10.11 -17.69 11.74
N CYS A 559 9.46 -17.73 12.91
CA CYS A 559 10.03 -17.26 14.17
C CYS A 559 10.76 -18.40 14.87
N ARG A 560 12.05 -18.19 15.20
CA ARG A 560 12.87 -19.14 15.95
C ARG A 560 12.89 -18.75 17.43
N GLY A 561 12.67 -19.72 18.31
CA GLY A 561 12.70 -19.53 19.77
C GLY A 561 14.11 -19.43 20.36
#